data_01532eeff45964d34b57372bd7de5263
#
_entry.id   01532eeff45964d34b57372bd7de5263
#
_cell.length_a   1.000
_cell.length_b   1.000
_cell.length_c   1.000
_cell.angle_alpha   90.00
_cell.angle_beta   90.00
_cell.angle_gamma   90.00
#
_symmetry.space_group_name_H-M   'P 1'
#
loop_
_entity.id
_entity.type
_entity.pdbx_description
1 polymer ?
#
loop_
_entity_poly.entity_id
_entity_poly.type
_entity_poly.pdbx_seq_one_letter_code
_entity_poly.pdbx_strand_id
1 'polypeptide(L)'
;MNITVILCTLNRCHSLAKTLGNIAASKLADSVEWEVLVVDNNSTDRTHEVVEHFCCRHPGRFRYLFEPQAGKSHALNAGIRATKSQILAFTDDDALVEPDWLWNLTSALQSGEWAGAGGRIIPVWSKPIPSWLSTDDPHTMGPFVAFDLGMEAGPLARPPYGTNMAFRREVFEKYGGFRPDLSRSGSNLQGREDIEFANRLLAAGERLRYEPCAVVRHPAPEYRMTKKYVLRWWFRYGWLEVAETCRPPESKWRIGGVPLCLFRRLVRWTLQWMITIGASRRFACRRNVWYIAGTIVACFQLRRQTRQAAMASGSVGTNS
;
A
#
# COMPACT_ATOMS: atom_id res chain seq x y z
N MET A 1 27.44 2.28 3.95
CA MET A 1 26.01 2.40 3.53
C MET A 1 25.21 2.89 4.71
N ASN A 2 24.35 3.88 4.51
CA ASN A 2 23.44 4.33 5.55
C ASN A 2 21.97 4.14 5.13
N ILE A 3 21.15 3.69 6.09
CA ILE A 3 19.75 3.33 5.89
C ILE A 3 18.89 4.05 6.92
N THR A 4 17.77 4.63 6.51
CA THR A 4 16.71 5.04 7.43
C THR A 4 15.48 4.18 7.21
N VAL A 5 14.99 3.52 8.25
CA VAL A 5 13.66 2.92 8.29
C VAL A 5 12.66 4.03 8.64
N ILE A 6 11.78 4.37 7.73
CA ILE A 6 10.72 5.36 7.94
C ILE A 6 9.42 4.63 8.26
N LEU A 7 8.85 4.91 9.42
CA LEU A 7 7.64 4.31 9.94
C LEU A 7 6.66 5.41 10.32
N CYS A 8 5.46 5.41 9.72
CA CYS A 8 4.40 6.35 10.06
C CYS A 8 3.40 5.72 11.01
N THR A 9 2.93 6.49 11.99
CA THR A 9 1.96 6.02 12.99
C THR A 9 0.90 7.08 13.30
N LEU A 10 -0.28 6.63 13.71
CA LEU A 10 -1.38 7.47 14.20
C LEU A 10 -2.22 6.68 15.20
N ASN A 11 -2.19 7.08 16.49
CA ASN A 11 -3.01 6.49 17.55
C ASN A 11 -2.88 4.96 17.66
N ARG A 12 -1.64 4.44 17.64
CA ARG A 12 -1.34 3.01 17.69
C ARG A 12 -0.19 2.64 18.64
N CYS A 13 -0.08 3.33 19.77
CA CYS A 13 1.02 3.16 20.72
C CYS A 13 1.30 1.68 21.09
N HIS A 14 0.28 0.84 21.22
CA HIS A 14 0.45 -0.58 21.58
C HIS A 14 1.07 -1.45 20.47
N SER A 15 0.63 -1.30 19.21
CA SER A 15 1.23 -2.02 18.09
C SER A 15 2.62 -1.48 17.78
N LEU A 16 2.77 -0.15 17.80
CA LEU A 16 4.05 0.52 17.59
C LEU A 16 5.13 0.01 18.55
N ALA A 17 4.84 -0.11 19.84
CA ALA A 17 5.80 -0.63 20.82
C ALA A 17 6.34 -2.03 20.45
N LYS A 18 5.45 -2.93 19.95
CA LYS A 18 5.84 -4.26 19.48
C LYS A 18 6.68 -4.19 18.21
N THR A 19 6.29 -3.37 17.25
CA THR A 19 7.00 -3.17 15.99
C THR A 19 8.41 -2.59 16.23
N LEU A 20 8.54 -1.56 17.06
CA LEU A 20 9.85 -0.97 17.37
C LEU A 20 10.76 -1.95 18.12
N GLY A 21 10.23 -2.73 19.08
CA GLY A 21 10.97 -3.78 19.75
C GLY A 21 11.46 -4.87 18.80
N ASN A 22 10.66 -5.22 17.80
CA ASN A 22 11.01 -6.17 16.77
C ASN A 22 12.08 -5.61 15.81
N ILE A 23 11.94 -4.35 15.37
CA ILE A 23 12.97 -3.69 14.53
C ILE A 23 14.28 -3.50 15.30
N ALA A 24 14.23 -3.18 16.60
CA ALA A 24 15.44 -3.04 17.43
C ALA A 24 16.29 -4.32 17.50
N ALA A 25 15.67 -5.49 17.30
CA ALA A 25 16.34 -6.78 17.25
C ALA A 25 16.92 -7.14 15.87
N SER A 26 16.81 -6.24 14.87
CA SER A 26 17.34 -6.47 13.52
C SER A 26 18.85 -6.63 13.53
N LYS A 27 19.34 -7.56 12.72
CA LYS A 27 20.76 -7.91 12.59
C LYS A 27 21.29 -7.33 11.27
N LEU A 28 22.27 -6.44 11.37
CA LEU A 28 23.01 -5.91 10.22
C LEU A 28 24.51 -6.03 10.50
N ALA A 29 25.33 -6.00 9.45
CA ALA A 29 26.77 -5.94 9.59
C ALA A 29 27.19 -4.60 10.26
N ASP A 30 28.26 -4.61 11.05
CA ASP A 30 28.75 -3.42 11.75
C ASP A 30 29.13 -2.26 10.82
N SER A 31 29.43 -2.55 9.57
CA SER A 31 29.71 -1.56 8.51
C SER A 31 28.47 -0.83 7.98
N VAL A 32 27.28 -1.21 8.40
CA VAL A 32 26.01 -0.62 7.96
C VAL A 32 25.48 0.31 9.06
N GLU A 33 25.47 1.59 8.77
CA GLU A 33 24.81 2.59 9.63
C GLU A 33 23.31 2.58 9.34
N TRP A 34 22.48 2.49 10.37
CA TRP A 34 21.04 2.55 10.18
C TRP A 34 20.32 3.19 11.36
N GLU A 35 19.21 3.82 11.08
CA GLU A 35 18.33 4.44 12.07
C GLU A 35 16.85 4.13 11.77
N VAL A 36 16.00 4.34 12.74
CA VAL A 36 14.53 4.28 12.63
C VAL A 36 13.98 5.67 12.90
N LEU A 37 13.30 6.25 11.91
CA LEU A 37 12.60 7.51 12.03
C LEU A 37 11.09 7.21 12.14
N VAL A 38 10.55 7.39 13.34
CA VAL A 38 9.11 7.27 13.58
C VAL A 38 8.45 8.62 13.32
N VAL A 39 7.57 8.67 12.36
CA VAL A 39 6.81 9.88 12.03
C VAL A 39 5.41 9.75 12.61
N ASP A 40 5.16 10.52 13.66
CA ASP A 40 3.86 10.60 14.32
C ASP A 40 2.95 11.57 13.57
N ASN A 41 1.91 11.06 12.95
CA ASN A 41 0.98 11.84 12.15
C ASN A 41 -0.21 12.34 13.00
N ASN A 42 0.11 13.09 14.06
CA ASN A 42 -0.86 13.76 14.91
C ASN A 42 -1.60 12.80 15.86
N SER A 43 -0.87 11.92 16.54
CA SER A 43 -1.44 11.03 17.57
C SER A 43 -1.85 11.80 18.83
N THR A 44 -2.88 11.30 19.49
CA THR A 44 -3.42 11.82 20.76
C THR A 44 -3.32 10.80 21.90
N ASP A 45 -2.80 9.60 21.61
CA ASP A 45 -2.52 8.55 22.58
C ASP A 45 -1.06 8.65 23.08
N ARG A 46 -0.57 7.61 23.74
CA ARG A 46 0.82 7.56 24.27
C ARG A 46 1.88 7.24 23.22
N THR A 47 1.64 7.53 21.94
CA THR A 47 2.59 7.26 20.85
C THR A 47 3.94 7.95 21.08
N HIS A 48 3.94 9.24 21.43
CA HIS A 48 5.16 9.98 21.72
C HIS A 48 5.99 9.35 22.84
N GLU A 49 5.35 9.00 23.98
CA GLU A 49 6.02 8.37 25.11
C GLU A 49 6.67 7.03 24.73
N VAL A 50 5.99 6.24 23.89
CA VAL A 50 6.53 4.96 23.38
C VAL A 50 7.80 5.21 22.57
N VAL A 51 7.82 6.18 21.65
CA VAL A 51 8.99 6.46 20.82
C VAL A 51 10.13 7.00 21.66
N GLU A 52 9.87 7.94 22.58
CA GLU A 52 10.86 8.46 23.51
C GLU A 52 11.55 7.37 24.33
N HIS A 53 10.79 6.37 24.80
CA HIS A 53 11.35 5.21 25.48
C HIS A 53 12.40 4.48 24.62
N PHE A 54 12.12 4.28 23.32
CA PHE A 54 13.08 3.65 22.40
C PHE A 54 14.27 4.56 22.10
N CYS A 55 14.06 5.88 21.96
CA CYS A 55 15.15 6.85 21.80
C CYS A 55 16.13 6.80 22.97
N CYS A 56 15.62 6.77 24.21
CA CYS A 56 16.45 6.68 25.42
C CYS A 56 17.18 5.33 25.53
N ARG A 57 16.51 4.24 25.16
CA ARG A 57 17.06 2.87 25.29
C ARG A 57 18.10 2.52 24.22
N HIS A 58 18.02 3.16 23.06
CA HIS A 58 18.88 2.94 21.91
C HIS A 58 19.37 4.28 21.34
N PRO A 59 20.26 4.99 22.03
CA PRO A 59 20.73 6.31 21.60
C PRO A 59 21.29 6.29 20.18
N GLY A 60 20.87 7.26 19.37
CA GLY A 60 21.29 7.38 17.96
C GLY A 60 20.61 6.40 16.99
N ARG A 61 19.82 5.42 17.51
CA ARG A 61 19.14 4.40 16.68
C ARG A 61 17.69 4.76 16.35
N PHE A 62 16.97 5.41 17.25
CA PHE A 62 15.58 5.80 17.07
C PHE A 62 15.47 7.32 17.14
N ARG A 63 14.59 7.87 16.28
CA ARG A 63 14.27 9.30 16.22
C ARG A 63 12.77 9.49 16.11
N TYR A 64 12.26 10.54 16.74
CA TYR A 64 10.87 10.97 16.65
C TYR A 64 10.74 12.19 15.73
N LEU A 65 9.69 12.21 14.91
CA LEU A 65 9.29 13.36 14.12
C LEU A 65 7.78 13.53 14.21
N PHE A 66 7.30 14.72 14.50
CA PHE A 66 5.89 15.07 14.48
C PHE A 66 5.51 15.70 13.14
N GLU A 67 4.46 15.17 12.50
CA GLU A 67 3.88 15.72 11.27
C GLU A 67 2.41 16.11 11.50
N PRO A 68 2.10 17.43 11.61
CA PRO A 68 0.77 17.93 11.92
C PRO A 68 -0.23 17.75 10.78
N GLN A 69 0.24 17.67 9.54
CA GLN A 69 -0.64 17.52 8.39
C GLN A 69 -1.13 16.08 8.27
N ALA A 70 -2.43 15.87 8.51
CA ALA A 70 -3.02 14.54 8.49
C ALA A 70 -2.90 13.86 7.13
N GLY A 71 -2.49 12.60 7.12
CA GLY A 71 -2.38 11.75 5.94
C GLY A 71 -1.03 11.02 5.86
N LYS A 72 -1.08 9.71 5.60
CA LYS A 72 0.12 8.85 5.56
C LYS A 72 1.20 9.38 4.60
N SER A 73 0.81 9.88 3.42
CA SER A 73 1.77 10.45 2.45
C SER A 73 2.47 11.70 2.97
N HIS A 74 1.78 12.56 3.75
CA HIS A 74 2.41 13.72 4.38
C HIS A 74 3.49 13.29 5.35
N ALA A 75 3.16 12.32 6.21
CA ALA A 75 4.10 11.75 7.18
C ALA A 75 5.29 11.05 6.49
N LEU A 76 5.05 10.21 5.48
CA LEU A 76 6.14 9.57 4.71
C LEU A 76 7.05 10.60 4.06
N ASN A 77 6.48 11.63 3.42
CA ASN A 77 7.25 12.70 2.77
C ASN A 77 8.02 13.55 3.80
N ALA A 78 7.46 13.81 4.97
CA ALA A 78 8.17 14.47 6.06
C ALA A 78 9.37 13.64 6.52
N GLY A 79 9.21 12.33 6.70
CA GLY A 79 10.29 11.40 7.01
C GLY A 79 11.40 11.39 5.96
N ILE A 80 11.05 11.36 4.67
CA ILE A 80 12.00 11.42 3.56
C ILE A 80 12.84 12.72 3.62
N ARG A 81 12.20 13.85 3.90
CA ARG A 81 12.91 15.15 4.03
C ARG A 81 13.80 15.25 5.27
N ALA A 82 13.42 14.57 6.36
CA ALA A 82 14.10 14.64 7.65
C ALA A 82 15.35 13.77 7.78
N THR A 83 15.67 12.96 6.76
CA THR A 83 16.87 12.11 6.74
C THR A 83 17.72 12.36 5.50
N LYS A 84 19.01 11.98 5.56
CA LYS A 84 19.97 12.06 4.44
C LYS A 84 20.49 10.69 4.01
N SER A 85 19.94 9.62 4.55
CA SER A 85 20.38 8.25 4.23
C SER A 85 20.24 7.92 2.77
N GLN A 86 21.17 7.11 2.25
CA GLN A 86 21.22 6.69 0.85
C GLN A 86 20.06 5.76 0.49
N ILE A 87 19.62 4.96 1.46
CA ILE A 87 18.51 4.01 1.28
C ILE A 87 17.44 4.31 2.32
N LEU A 88 16.19 4.35 1.86
CA LEU A 88 15.01 4.57 2.68
C LEU A 88 14.16 3.30 2.64
N ALA A 89 14.03 2.63 3.78
CA ALA A 89 13.18 1.47 3.96
C ALA A 89 11.87 1.89 4.64
N PHE A 90 10.77 1.24 4.28
CA PHE A 90 9.44 1.55 4.79
C PHE A 90 8.77 0.30 5.34
N THR A 91 8.10 0.46 6.47
CA THR A 91 7.24 -0.56 7.08
C THR A 91 6.09 0.09 7.84
N ASP A 92 5.09 -0.70 8.24
CA ASP A 92 3.92 -0.20 8.98
C ASP A 92 4.12 -0.36 10.51
N ASP A 93 3.34 0.39 11.28
CA ASP A 93 3.39 0.44 12.76
C ASP A 93 2.75 -0.79 13.45
N ASP A 94 2.27 -1.76 12.67
CA ASP A 94 1.72 -3.03 13.12
C ASP A 94 2.42 -4.25 12.46
N ALA A 95 3.51 -4.02 11.74
CA ALA A 95 4.29 -5.06 11.07
C ALA A 95 5.36 -5.67 11.98
N LEU A 96 5.62 -6.96 11.83
CA LEU A 96 6.69 -7.67 12.51
C LEU A 96 7.71 -8.14 11.48
N VAL A 97 8.93 -7.61 11.56
CA VAL A 97 10.01 -7.92 10.63
C VAL A 97 10.82 -9.12 11.12
N GLU A 98 11.33 -9.95 10.22
CA GLU A 98 12.31 -11.00 10.59
C GLU A 98 13.67 -10.35 10.91
N PRO A 99 14.53 -10.99 11.75
CA PRO A 99 15.79 -10.36 12.20
C PRO A 99 16.71 -9.89 11.09
N ASP A 100 16.76 -10.57 9.96
CA ASP A 100 17.61 -10.24 8.80
C ASP A 100 16.85 -9.41 7.74
N TRP A 101 15.64 -8.96 8.06
CA TRP A 101 14.75 -8.26 7.12
C TRP A 101 15.41 -7.06 6.45
N LEU A 102 15.97 -6.15 7.23
CA LEU A 102 16.51 -4.89 6.72
C LEU A 102 17.71 -5.11 5.81
N TRP A 103 18.60 -6.04 6.18
CA TRP A 103 19.71 -6.45 5.34
C TRP A 103 19.24 -7.06 4.02
N ASN A 104 18.35 -8.04 4.07
CA ASN A 104 17.82 -8.71 2.90
C ASN A 104 17.11 -7.74 1.96
N LEU A 105 16.35 -6.77 2.52
CA LEU A 105 15.61 -5.80 1.73
C LEU A 105 16.52 -4.80 1.00
N THR A 106 17.68 -4.45 1.61
CA THR A 106 18.48 -3.29 1.16
C THR A 106 19.82 -3.65 0.53
N SER A 107 20.35 -4.85 0.78
CA SER A 107 21.69 -5.24 0.31
C SER A 107 21.86 -5.14 -1.22
N ALA A 108 20.86 -5.56 -1.98
CA ALA A 108 20.89 -5.49 -3.43
C ALA A 108 20.87 -4.06 -4.01
N LEU A 109 20.41 -3.08 -3.23
CA LEU A 109 20.35 -1.68 -3.65
C LEU A 109 21.74 -1.01 -3.66
N GLN A 110 22.74 -1.62 -3.02
CA GLN A 110 24.10 -1.10 -2.97
C GLN A 110 24.80 -1.11 -4.33
N SER A 111 24.46 -2.07 -5.21
CA SER A 111 25.06 -2.19 -6.53
C SER A 111 24.74 -1.02 -7.49
N GLY A 112 23.71 -0.26 -7.18
CA GLY A 112 23.20 0.79 -8.06
C GLY A 112 22.34 0.28 -9.22
N GLU A 113 22.21 -1.03 -9.40
CA GLU A 113 21.41 -1.65 -10.47
C GLU A 113 19.91 -1.50 -10.25
N TRP A 114 19.49 -1.45 -8.98
CA TRP A 114 18.09 -1.45 -8.56
C TRP A 114 17.71 -0.12 -7.90
N ALA A 115 16.64 0.50 -8.38
CA ALA A 115 16.09 1.73 -7.83
C ALA A 115 15.36 1.51 -6.50
N GLY A 116 14.86 0.30 -6.29
CA GLY A 116 14.17 -0.11 -5.07
C GLY A 116 13.99 -1.62 -4.98
N ALA A 117 13.50 -2.06 -3.83
CA ALA A 117 13.18 -3.45 -3.55
C ALA A 117 11.86 -3.58 -2.82
N GLY A 118 11.22 -4.73 -2.97
CA GLY A 118 10.06 -5.15 -2.19
C GLY A 118 10.24 -6.56 -1.68
N GLY A 119 9.88 -6.78 -0.41
CA GLY A 119 10.00 -8.07 0.25
C GLY A 119 8.68 -8.83 0.37
N ARG A 120 8.78 -10.02 0.89
CA ARG A 120 7.66 -10.92 1.13
C ARG A 120 6.84 -10.47 2.34
N ILE A 121 5.50 -10.48 2.21
CA ILE A 121 4.58 -10.15 3.30
C ILE A 121 3.67 -11.35 3.57
N ILE A 122 3.76 -11.89 4.79
CA ILE A 122 3.03 -13.08 5.23
C ILE A 122 1.96 -12.65 6.24
N PRO A 123 0.67 -12.91 5.99
CA PRO A 123 -0.38 -12.63 6.97
C PRO A 123 -0.27 -13.51 8.21
N VAL A 124 -0.41 -12.90 9.39
CA VAL A 124 -0.55 -13.59 10.68
C VAL A 124 -2.01 -13.60 11.07
N TRP A 125 -2.63 -14.76 10.97
CA TRP A 125 -4.06 -14.93 11.18
C TRP A 125 -4.40 -14.92 12.68
N SER A 126 -5.36 -14.06 13.06
CA SER A 126 -5.85 -14.02 14.45
C SER A 126 -6.81 -15.16 14.80
N LYS A 127 -7.36 -15.85 13.79
CA LYS A 127 -8.26 -17.00 13.90
C LYS A 127 -8.01 -18.00 12.76
N PRO A 128 -8.51 -19.25 12.85
CA PRO A 128 -8.48 -20.20 11.75
C PRO A 128 -9.06 -19.60 10.46
N ILE A 129 -8.40 -19.87 9.34
CA ILE A 129 -8.78 -19.35 8.03
C ILE A 129 -10.14 -19.92 7.64
N PRO A 130 -11.16 -19.08 7.34
CA PRO A 130 -12.46 -19.55 6.94
C PRO A 130 -12.42 -20.32 5.61
N SER A 131 -13.23 -21.36 5.43
CA SER A 131 -13.25 -22.22 4.24
C SER A 131 -13.59 -21.49 2.92
N TRP A 132 -14.18 -20.29 3.00
CA TRP A 132 -14.44 -19.45 1.83
C TRP A 132 -13.25 -18.61 1.38
N LEU A 133 -12.23 -18.46 2.23
CA LEU A 133 -11.03 -17.66 1.96
C LEU A 133 -9.95 -18.59 1.40
N SER A 134 -9.59 -18.41 0.13
CA SER A 134 -8.47 -19.13 -0.48
C SER A 134 -7.18 -18.35 -0.27
N THR A 135 -6.17 -18.99 0.29
CA THR A 135 -4.81 -18.43 0.43
C THR A 135 -4.01 -18.53 -0.86
N ASP A 136 -4.41 -19.42 -1.78
CA ASP A 136 -3.73 -19.64 -3.05
C ASP A 136 -4.16 -18.64 -4.15
N ASP A 137 -5.22 -17.85 -3.89
CA ASP A 137 -5.68 -16.81 -4.80
C ASP A 137 -5.11 -15.44 -4.39
N PRO A 138 -4.09 -14.92 -5.10
CA PRO A 138 -3.45 -13.66 -4.78
C PRO A 138 -4.43 -12.48 -4.70
N HIS A 139 -5.50 -12.53 -5.52
CA HIS A 139 -6.52 -11.49 -5.48
C HIS A 139 -7.36 -11.55 -4.19
N THR A 140 -7.64 -12.74 -3.68
CA THR A 140 -8.36 -12.88 -2.40
C THR A 140 -7.49 -12.41 -1.22
N MET A 141 -6.18 -12.47 -1.35
CA MET A 141 -5.22 -12.11 -0.32
C MET A 141 -4.90 -10.61 -0.22
N GLY A 142 -5.23 -9.79 -1.24
CA GLY A 142 -4.98 -8.35 -1.24
C GLY A 142 -5.49 -7.60 0.01
N PRO A 143 -6.71 -7.82 0.51
CA PRO A 143 -7.23 -7.21 1.75
C PRO A 143 -6.41 -7.48 3.01
N PHE A 144 -5.57 -8.51 2.99
CA PHE A 144 -4.70 -8.94 4.11
C PHE A 144 -3.24 -8.49 3.92
N VAL A 145 -2.99 -7.66 2.90
CA VAL A 145 -1.65 -7.13 2.58
C VAL A 145 -0.64 -8.25 2.26
N ALA A 146 -1.10 -9.41 1.80
CA ALA A 146 -0.20 -10.50 1.43
C ALA A 146 0.53 -10.20 0.12
N PHE A 147 1.85 -10.37 0.14
CA PHE A 147 2.69 -10.22 -1.03
C PHE A 147 3.76 -11.32 -1.04
N ASP A 148 3.50 -12.34 -1.82
CA ASP A 148 4.38 -13.51 -1.95
C ASP A 148 4.47 -13.89 -3.43
N LEU A 149 5.68 -13.83 -4.00
CA LEU A 149 5.97 -14.19 -5.39
C LEU A 149 6.82 -15.46 -5.49
N GLY A 150 6.92 -16.22 -4.39
CA GLY A 150 7.76 -17.42 -4.31
C GLY A 150 9.10 -17.14 -3.65
N MET A 151 10.04 -18.06 -3.83
CA MET A 151 11.34 -18.05 -3.15
C MET A 151 12.50 -17.57 -4.05
N GLU A 152 12.21 -17.18 -5.28
CA GLU A 152 13.22 -16.69 -6.21
C GLU A 152 13.29 -15.17 -6.20
N ALA A 153 14.48 -14.62 -5.95
CA ALA A 153 14.74 -13.19 -6.06
C ALA A 153 14.84 -12.78 -7.53
N GLY A 154 14.32 -11.61 -7.87
CA GLY A 154 14.35 -11.18 -9.27
C GLY A 154 13.65 -9.83 -9.51
N PRO A 155 13.49 -9.43 -10.78
CA PRO A 155 12.83 -8.17 -11.10
C PRO A 155 11.35 -8.19 -10.72
N LEU A 156 10.87 -7.08 -10.14
CA LEU A 156 9.46 -6.84 -9.86
C LEU A 156 8.76 -6.27 -11.10
N ALA A 157 7.76 -7.01 -11.60
CA ALA A 157 6.86 -6.53 -12.66
C ALA A 157 5.62 -5.82 -12.10
N ARG A 158 5.43 -5.81 -10.78
CA ARG A 158 4.32 -5.15 -10.08
C ARG A 158 4.83 -4.42 -8.83
N PRO A 159 4.15 -3.35 -8.38
CA PRO A 159 4.57 -2.57 -7.22
C PRO A 159 4.59 -3.40 -5.94
N PRO A 160 5.61 -3.23 -5.07
CA PRO A 160 5.59 -3.73 -3.70
C PRO A 160 4.59 -2.95 -2.85
N TYR A 161 4.23 -3.48 -1.68
CA TYR A 161 3.38 -2.77 -0.72
C TYR A 161 4.22 -1.99 0.30
N GLY A 162 3.68 -0.85 0.74
CA GLY A 162 4.31 0.06 1.68
C GLY A 162 4.77 -0.56 3.00
N THR A 163 4.21 -1.70 3.37
CA THR A 163 4.59 -2.46 4.56
C THR A 163 5.98 -3.11 4.44
N ASN A 164 6.50 -3.34 3.21
CA ASN A 164 7.78 -4.01 2.99
C ASN A 164 8.42 -3.56 1.68
N MET A 165 8.98 -2.35 1.68
CA MET A 165 9.66 -1.79 0.52
C MET A 165 10.86 -0.95 0.93
N ALA A 166 11.83 -0.81 0.04
CA ALA A 166 12.95 0.13 0.17
C ALA A 166 13.28 0.75 -1.18
N PHE A 167 13.77 1.98 -1.14
CA PHE A 167 14.18 2.71 -2.34
C PHE A 167 15.48 3.46 -2.08
N ARG A 168 16.25 3.67 -3.14
CA ARG A 168 17.37 4.60 -3.13
C ARG A 168 16.83 6.03 -3.03
N ARG A 169 17.50 6.88 -2.26
CA ARG A 169 17.10 8.29 -2.07
C ARG A 169 16.94 9.05 -3.38
N GLU A 170 17.85 8.81 -4.32
CA GLU A 170 17.86 9.51 -5.61
C GLU A 170 16.55 9.39 -6.41
N VAL A 171 15.76 8.31 -6.20
CA VAL A 171 14.48 8.19 -6.89
C VAL A 171 13.46 9.19 -6.37
N PHE A 172 13.52 9.55 -5.09
CA PHE A 172 12.67 10.60 -4.54
C PHE A 172 13.09 11.98 -5.00
N GLU A 173 14.39 12.21 -5.19
CA GLU A 173 14.92 13.46 -5.75
C GLU A 173 14.54 13.62 -7.23
N LYS A 174 14.59 12.53 -8.00
CA LYS A 174 14.30 12.52 -9.43
C LYS A 174 12.80 12.52 -9.75
N TYR A 175 12.01 11.75 -9.01
CA TYR A 175 10.60 11.50 -9.33
C TYR A 175 9.62 12.12 -8.33
N GLY A 176 10.11 12.78 -7.28
CA GLY A 176 9.27 13.33 -6.21
C GLY A 176 8.82 12.27 -5.19
N GLY A 177 8.12 12.72 -4.16
CA GLY A 177 7.63 11.87 -3.07
C GLY A 177 6.32 11.14 -3.37
N PHE A 178 5.70 10.64 -2.30
CA PHE A 178 4.38 10.02 -2.34
C PHE A 178 3.29 11.08 -2.54
N ARG A 179 2.26 10.77 -3.34
CA ARG A 179 1.16 11.66 -3.64
C ARG A 179 0.19 11.77 -2.45
N PRO A 180 -0.03 13.00 -1.89
CA PRO A 180 -0.91 13.17 -0.73
C PRO A 180 -2.40 12.91 -1.03
N ASP A 181 -2.84 13.15 -2.25
CA ASP A 181 -4.24 12.94 -2.68
C ASP A 181 -4.64 11.45 -2.73
N LEU A 182 -3.66 10.54 -2.75
CA LEU A 182 -3.87 9.09 -2.70
C LEU A 182 -3.73 8.50 -1.29
N SER A 183 -3.44 9.34 -0.30
CA SER A 183 -3.18 8.91 1.07
C SER A 183 -4.43 8.42 1.79
N ARG A 184 -4.24 7.53 2.76
CA ARG A 184 -5.27 7.24 3.76
C ARG A 184 -5.59 8.50 4.54
N SER A 185 -6.85 8.93 4.52
CA SER A 185 -7.34 10.01 5.36
C SER A 185 -8.82 9.81 5.70
N GLY A 186 -9.20 9.97 6.97
CA GLY A 186 -10.58 9.90 7.42
C GLY A 186 -11.29 8.58 7.03
N SER A 187 -12.36 8.67 6.23
CA SER A 187 -13.13 7.51 5.75
C SER A 187 -12.44 6.73 4.62
N ASN A 188 -11.32 7.23 4.07
CA ASN A 188 -10.56 6.54 3.04
C ASN A 188 -9.64 5.49 3.64
N LEU A 189 -10.10 4.24 3.69
CA LEU A 189 -9.39 3.11 4.32
C LEU A 189 -8.30 2.50 3.44
N GLN A 190 -8.20 2.89 2.18
CA GLN A 190 -7.19 2.39 1.24
C GLN A 190 -6.30 3.54 0.80
N GLY A 191 -5.03 3.48 1.21
CA GLY A 191 -3.96 4.23 0.56
C GLY A 191 -3.51 3.47 -0.68
N ARG A 192 -3.04 4.19 -1.68
CA ARG A 192 -2.37 3.64 -2.87
C ARG A 192 -1.15 4.48 -3.24
N GLU A 193 -0.68 5.27 -2.30
CA GLU A 193 0.50 6.12 -2.46
C GLU A 193 1.75 5.32 -2.80
N ASP A 194 1.90 4.13 -2.18
CA ASP A 194 2.99 3.18 -2.40
C ASP A 194 2.91 2.54 -3.81
N ILE A 195 1.73 2.09 -4.19
CA ILE A 195 1.47 1.47 -5.49
C ILE A 195 1.68 2.49 -6.62
N GLU A 196 1.17 3.72 -6.47
CA GLU A 196 1.35 4.79 -7.45
C GLU A 196 2.82 5.13 -7.62
N PHE A 197 3.56 5.31 -6.52
CA PHE A 197 4.97 5.65 -6.55
C PHE A 197 5.78 4.57 -7.28
N ALA A 198 5.61 3.31 -6.91
CA ALA A 198 6.33 2.21 -7.56
C ALA A 198 5.94 2.05 -9.04
N ASN A 199 4.65 2.23 -9.41
CA ASN A 199 4.23 2.23 -10.81
C ASN A 199 4.85 3.38 -11.60
N ARG A 200 5.01 4.56 -11.01
CA ARG A 200 5.67 5.72 -11.62
C ARG A 200 7.14 5.42 -11.93
N LEU A 201 7.84 4.75 -11.01
CA LEU A 201 9.21 4.30 -11.23
C LEU A 201 9.30 3.26 -12.35
N LEU A 202 8.46 2.22 -12.33
CA LEU A 202 8.42 1.18 -13.36
C LEU A 202 8.08 1.77 -14.75
N ALA A 203 7.15 2.70 -14.83
CA ALA A 203 6.78 3.39 -16.07
C ALA A 203 7.92 4.28 -16.61
N ALA A 204 8.79 4.78 -15.73
CA ALA A 204 10.00 5.53 -16.11
C ALA A 204 11.18 4.64 -16.49
N GLY A 205 11.01 3.30 -16.47
CA GLY A 205 12.05 2.33 -16.81
C GLY A 205 12.99 1.98 -15.64
N GLU A 206 12.68 2.44 -14.41
CA GLU A 206 13.47 2.05 -13.24
C GLU A 206 13.22 0.58 -12.90
N ARG A 207 14.26 -0.09 -12.38
CA ARG A 207 14.22 -1.50 -12.03
C ARG A 207 13.98 -1.67 -10.53
N LEU A 208 12.95 -2.43 -10.18
CA LEU A 208 12.66 -2.83 -8.80
C LEU A 208 12.94 -4.31 -8.62
N ARG A 209 13.39 -4.71 -7.44
CA ARG A 209 13.77 -6.09 -7.11
C ARG A 209 12.82 -6.72 -6.09
N TYR A 210 12.48 -7.98 -6.28
CA TYR A 210 11.83 -8.82 -5.28
C TYR A 210 12.86 -9.56 -4.45
N GLU A 211 12.76 -9.43 -3.12
CA GLU A 211 13.63 -10.12 -2.16
C GLU A 211 12.80 -11.04 -1.25
N PRO A 212 12.71 -12.34 -1.57
CA PRO A 212 11.88 -13.29 -0.82
C PRO A 212 12.33 -13.49 0.64
N CYS A 213 13.62 -13.28 0.93
CA CYS A 213 14.19 -13.38 2.27
C CYS A 213 13.95 -12.13 3.13
N ALA A 214 13.53 -11.01 2.53
CA ALA A 214 13.10 -9.83 3.26
C ALA A 214 11.64 -10.02 3.73
N VAL A 215 11.45 -10.70 4.85
CA VAL A 215 10.14 -11.16 5.32
C VAL A 215 9.57 -10.21 6.36
N VAL A 216 8.31 -9.81 6.13
CA VAL A 216 7.47 -9.09 7.08
C VAL A 216 6.24 -9.93 7.39
N ARG A 217 5.89 -10.08 8.67
CA ARG A 217 4.64 -10.68 9.15
C ARG A 217 3.66 -9.57 9.47
N HIS A 218 2.52 -9.55 8.78
CA HIS A 218 1.50 -8.52 8.94
C HIS A 218 0.23 -9.08 9.59
N PRO A 219 -0.29 -8.49 10.68
CA PRO A 219 -1.49 -8.97 11.34
C PRO A 219 -2.71 -8.98 10.42
N ALA A 220 -3.42 -10.10 10.41
CA ALA A 220 -4.73 -10.25 9.76
C ALA A 220 -5.82 -10.35 10.85
N PRO A 221 -6.32 -9.21 11.38
CA PRO A 221 -7.28 -9.19 12.47
C PRO A 221 -8.64 -9.73 12.04
N GLU A 222 -9.41 -10.25 13.00
CA GLU A 222 -10.68 -10.93 12.77
C GLU A 222 -11.68 -10.12 11.92
N TYR A 223 -11.76 -8.80 12.13
CA TYR A 223 -12.69 -7.96 11.38
C TYR A 223 -12.41 -7.95 9.87
N ARG A 224 -11.12 -8.15 9.47
CA ARG A 224 -10.72 -8.30 8.06
C ARG A 224 -11.12 -9.68 7.50
N MET A 225 -11.20 -10.71 8.35
CA MET A 225 -11.54 -12.08 7.97
C MET A 225 -13.04 -12.29 7.74
N THR A 226 -13.79 -11.26 7.42
CA THR A 226 -15.21 -11.32 7.12
C THR A 226 -15.49 -11.11 5.63
N LYS A 227 -16.45 -11.86 5.09
CA LYS A 227 -16.88 -11.69 3.67
C LYS A 227 -17.26 -10.25 3.36
N LYS A 228 -17.93 -9.57 4.32
CA LYS A 228 -18.34 -8.17 4.18
C LYS A 228 -17.15 -7.24 3.99
N TYR A 229 -16.08 -7.41 4.81
CA TYR A 229 -14.87 -6.60 4.70
C TYR A 229 -14.19 -6.81 3.34
N VAL A 230 -13.92 -8.06 2.96
CA VAL A 230 -13.23 -8.39 1.71
C VAL A 230 -14.00 -7.90 0.49
N LEU A 231 -15.33 -8.06 0.47
CA LEU A 231 -16.16 -7.57 -0.64
C LEU A 231 -16.16 -6.04 -0.74
N ARG A 232 -16.30 -5.33 0.40
CA ARG A 232 -16.21 -3.86 0.43
C ARG A 232 -14.85 -3.36 -0.02
N TRP A 233 -13.77 -4.06 0.37
CA TRP A 233 -12.42 -3.75 -0.06
C TRP A 233 -12.28 -3.84 -1.58
N TRP A 234 -12.76 -4.92 -2.19
CA TRP A 234 -12.71 -5.12 -3.65
C TRP A 234 -13.60 -4.16 -4.44
N PHE A 235 -14.77 -3.82 -3.91
CA PHE A 235 -15.59 -2.75 -4.49
C PHE A 235 -14.82 -1.42 -4.53
N ARG A 236 -14.21 -1.07 -3.39
CA ARG A 236 -13.42 0.16 -3.30
C ARG A 236 -12.19 0.13 -4.19
N TYR A 237 -11.52 -1.01 -4.28
CA TYR A 237 -10.37 -1.19 -5.16
C TYR A 237 -10.74 -0.90 -6.63
N GLY A 238 -11.81 -1.51 -7.16
CA GLY A 238 -12.28 -1.26 -8.51
C GLY A 238 -12.74 0.20 -8.74
N TRP A 239 -13.25 0.85 -7.70
CA TRP A 239 -13.59 2.26 -7.74
C TRP A 239 -12.36 3.15 -7.83
N LEU A 240 -11.34 2.89 -7.02
CA LEU A 240 -10.11 3.65 -6.93
C LEU A 240 -9.30 3.60 -8.24
N GLU A 241 -9.22 2.45 -8.91
CA GLU A 241 -8.49 2.34 -10.18
C GLU A 241 -8.96 3.34 -11.23
N VAL A 242 -10.26 3.60 -11.31
CA VAL A 242 -10.82 4.60 -12.23
C VAL A 242 -10.66 6.01 -11.69
N ALA A 243 -10.86 6.21 -10.39
CA ALA A 243 -10.77 7.52 -9.76
C ALA A 243 -9.37 8.13 -9.84
N GLU A 244 -8.33 7.30 -9.64
CA GLU A 244 -6.92 7.73 -9.67
C GLU A 244 -6.41 8.05 -11.07
N THR A 245 -6.79 7.23 -12.04
CA THR A 245 -6.35 7.42 -13.43
C THR A 245 -7.18 8.46 -14.16
N CYS A 246 -8.35 8.83 -13.63
CA CYS A 246 -9.39 9.59 -14.32
C CYS A 246 -9.72 9.00 -15.70
N ARG A 247 -9.45 7.72 -15.90
CA ARG A 247 -9.65 7.02 -17.17
C ARG A 247 -10.42 5.71 -16.94
N PRO A 248 -11.63 5.59 -17.51
CA PRO A 248 -12.33 4.31 -17.52
C PRO A 248 -11.57 3.33 -18.43
N PRO A 249 -11.73 2.01 -18.24
CA PRO A 249 -11.16 1.00 -19.12
C PRO A 249 -11.47 1.27 -20.59
N GLU A 250 -10.54 0.96 -21.49
CA GLU A 250 -10.72 1.15 -22.93
C GLU A 250 -11.86 0.29 -23.47
N SER A 251 -12.72 0.88 -24.27
CA SER A 251 -13.83 0.18 -24.92
C SER A 251 -14.37 0.99 -26.08
N LYS A 252 -14.63 0.34 -27.21
CA LYS A 252 -15.29 0.93 -28.38
C LYS A 252 -16.74 1.34 -28.08
N TRP A 253 -17.43 0.61 -27.22
CA TRP A 253 -18.85 0.80 -26.91
C TRP A 253 -19.05 1.20 -25.46
N ARG A 254 -19.88 2.21 -25.23
CA ARG A 254 -20.19 2.73 -23.90
C ARG A 254 -21.69 2.96 -23.73
N ILE A 255 -22.22 2.60 -22.57
CA ILE A 255 -23.61 2.90 -22.15
C ILE A 255 -23.53 3.89 -21.00
N GLY A 256 -24.09 5.08 -21.19
CA GLY A 256 -24.07 6.11 -20.16
C GLY A 256 -22.65 6.58 -19.77
N GLY A 257 -21.64 6.43 -20.66
CA GLY A 257 -20.22 6.74 -20.38
C GLY A 257 -19.44 5.57 -19.78
N VAL A 258 -20.13 4.47 -19.40
CA VAL A 258 -19.52 3.26 -18.85
C VAL A 258 -19.21 2.29 -19.99
N PRO A 259 -17.98 1.70 -20.02
CA PRO A 259 -17.62 0.69 -21.00
C PRO A 259 -18.55 -0.52 -21.00
N LEU A 260 -19.07 -0.91 -22.18
CA LEU A 260 -19.99 -2.06 -22.30
C LEU A 260 -19.36 -3.39 -21.83
N CYS A 261 -18.06 -3.53 -21.97
CA CYS A 261 -17.34 -4.70 -21.49
C CYS A 261 -17.50 -4.94 -19.97
N LEU A 262 -17.65 -3.87 -19.16
CA LEU A 262 -17.88 -4.01 -17.72
C LEU A 262 -19.25 -4.64 -17.43
N PHE A 263 -20.30 -4.26 -18.15
CA PHE A 263 -21.62 -4.86 -17.98
C PHE A 263 -21.62 -6.35 -18.38
N ARG A 264 -20.96 -6.68 -19.51
CA ARG A 264 -20.80 -8.10 -19.94
C ARG A 264 -20.02 -8.91 -18.89
N ARG A 265 -18.94 -8.34 -18.34
CA ARG A 265 -18.17 -8.99 -17.27
C ARG A 265 -19.02 -9.15 -16.00
N LEU A 266 -19.80 -8.13 -15.63
CA LEU A 266 -20.69 -8.17 -14.47
C LEU A 266 -21.69 -9.33 -14.59
N VAL A 267 -22.41 -9.41 -15.72
CA VAL A 267 -23.36 -10.48 -16.02
C VAL A 267 -22.67 -11.86 -15.97
N ARG A 268 -21.54 -12.00 -16.66
CA ARG A 268 -20.77 -13.26 -16.68
C ARG A 268 -20.41 -13.73 -15.26
N TRP A 269 -19.82 -12.85 -14.44
CA TRP A 269 -19.40 -13.21 -13.10
C TRP A 269 -20.59 -13.46 -12.15
N THR A 270 -21.72 -12.79 -12.36
CA THR A 270 -22.96 -13.03 -11.61
C THR A 270 -23.53 -14.40 -11.94
N LEU A 271 -23.64 -14.78 -13.20
CA LEU A 271 -24.07 -16.11 -13.62
C LEU A 271 -23.12 -17.18 -13.08
N GLN A 272 -21.82 -16.96 -13.21
CA GLN A 272 -20.83 -17.90 -12.70
C GLN A 272 -20.90 -18.05 -11.18
N TRP A 273 -21.14 -16.97 -10.43
CA TRP A 273 -21.37 -17.03 -8.99
C TRP A 273 -22.60 -17.86 -8.62
N MET A 274 -23.70 -17.79 -9.38
CA MET A 274 -24.92 -18.55 -9.13
C MET A 274 -24.70 -20.04 -9.30
N ILE A 275 -23.93 -20.46 -10.32
CA ILE A 275 -23.73 -21.87 -10.66
C ILE A 275 -22.49 -22.52 -10.03
N THR A 276 -21.56 -21.72 -9.49
CA THR A 276 -20.30 -22.25 -8.94
C THR A 276 -20.53 -22.98 -7.62
N ILE A 277 -20.03 -24.21 -7.52
CA ILE A 277 -20.00 -25.02 -6.32
C ILE A 277 -18.65 -24.86 -5.63
N GLY A 278 -18.64 -24.95 -4.28
CA GLY A 278 -17.45 -24.76 -3.45
C GLY A 278 -17.33 -23.35 -2.89
N ALA A 279 -17.09 -23.26 -1.57
CA ALA A 279 -17.17 -22.01 -0.82
C ALA A 279 -16.18 -20.95 -1.33
N SER A 280 -14.90 -21.32 -1.54
CA SER A 280 -13.84 -20.40 -1.97
C SER A 280 -14.02 -19.95 -3.43
N ARG A 281 -14.29 -20.88 -4.35
CA ARG A 281 -14.52 -20.54 -5.76
C ARG A 281 -15.75 -19.65 -5.94
N ARG A 282 -16.84 -19.97 -5.25
CA ARG A 282 -18.07 -19.16 -5.25
C ARG A 282 -17.82 -17.76 -4.69
N PHE A 283 -17.01 -17.65 -3.64
CA PHE A 283 -16.63 -16.36 -3.06
C PHE A 283 -15.76 -15.55 -4.03
N ALA A 284 -14.82 -16.16 -4.74
CA ALA A 284 -14.00 -15.49 -5.76
C ALA A 284 -14.87 -14.91 -6.90
N CYS A 285 -15.90 -15.63 -7.37
CA CYS A 285 -16.84 -15.07 -8.34
C CYS A 285 -17.59 -13.85 -7.79
N ARG A 286 -18.10 -13.94 -6.55
CA ARG A 286 -18.80 -12.83 -5.89
C ARG A 286 -17.88 -11.62 -5.69
N ARG A 287 -16.62 -11.83 -5.32
CA ARG A 287 -15.61 -10.79 -5.21
C ARG A 287 -15.45 -10.03 -6.54
N ASN A 288 -15.35 -10.74 -7.68
CA ASN A 288 -15.22 -10.13 -9.00
C ASN A 288 -16.46 -9.30 -9.37
N VAL A 289 -17.67 -9.73 -8.97
CA VAL A 289 -18.89 -8.92 -9.12
C VAL A 289 -18.77 -7.60 -8.39
N TRP A 290 -18.29 -7.61 -7.13
CA TRP A 290 -18.12 -6.39 -6.33
C TRP A 290 -17.05 -5.46 -6.89
N TYR A 291 -15.91 -6.00 -7.34
CA TYR A 291 -14.87 -5.23 -8.01
C TYR A 291 -15.41 -4.49 -9.25
N ILE A 292 -16.11 -5.22 -10.15
CA ILE A 292 -16.67 -4.64 -11.36
C ILE A 292 -17.74 -3.59 -11.03
N ALA A 293 -18.57 -3.86 -10.02
CA ALA A 293 -19.57 -2.88 -9.56
C ALA A 293 -18.94 -1.59 -9.10
N GLY A 294 -17.83 -1.66 -8.34
CA GLY A 294 -17.03 -0.49 -7.94
C GLY A 294 -16.50 0.30 -9.13
N THR A 295 -15.93 -0.39 -10.12
CA THR A 295 -15.43 0.21 -11.36
C THR A 295 -16.55 0.93 -12.15
N ILE A 296 -17.72 0.31 -12.25
CA ILE A 296 -18.90 0.90 -12.93
C ILE A 296 -19.35 2.18 -12.21
N VAL A 297 -19.44 2.16 -10.88
CA VAL A 297 -19.84 3.32 -10.07
C VAL A 297 -18.86 4.48 -10.27
N ALA A 298 -17.57 4.20 -10.27
CA ALA A 298 -16.53 5.21 -10.52
C ALA A 298 -16.66 5.85 -11.92
N CYS A 299 -16.91 5.04 -12.96
CA CYS A 299 -17.14 5.55 -14.32
C CYS A 299 -18.34 6.50 -14.39
N PHE A 300 -19.44 6.19 -13.69
CA PHE A 300 -20.61 7.10 -13.62
C PHE A 300 -20.28 8.40 -12.89
N GLN A 301 -19.54 8.34 -11.79
CA GLN A 301 -19.15 9.52 -11.02
C GLN A 301 -18.23 10.44 -11.83
N LEU A 302 -17.21 9.86 -12.47
CA LEU A 302 -16.29 10.61 -13.34
C LEU A 302 -17.06 11.36 -14.44
N ARG A 303 -18.02 10.70 -15.11
CA ARG A 303 -18.86 11.35 -16.12
C ARG A 303 -19.68 12.52 -15.56
N ARG A 304 -20.23 12.38 -14.33
CA ARG A 304 -20.99 13.47 -13.69
C ARG A 304 -20.09 14.69 -13.43
N GLN A 305 -18.88 14.46 -12.92
CA GLN A 305 -17.89 15.50 -12.65
C GLN A 305 -17.49 16.22 -13.95
N THR A 306 -17.20 15.49 -15.03
CA THR A 306 -16.84 16.06 -16.33
C THR A 306 -17.98 16.90 -16.90
N ARG A 307 -19.24 16.46 -16.75
CA ARG A 307 -20.40 17.24 -17.19
C ARG A 307 -20.61 18.51 -16.38
N GLN A 308 -20.46 18.45 -15.07
CA GLN A 308 -20.57 19.63 -14.20
C GLN A 308 -19.47 20.64 -14.49
N ALA A 309 -18.24 20.21 -14.71
CA ALA A 309 -17.14 21.08 -15.12
C ALA A 309 -17.40 21.75 -16.47
N ALA A 310 -17.94 21.02 -17.46
CA ALA A 310 -18.28 21.57 -18.77
C ALA A 310 -19.43 22.59 -18.69
N MET A 311 -20.42 22.38 -17.82
CA MET A 311 -21.51 23.34 -17.59
C MET A 311 -21.02 24.61 -16.89
N ALA A 312 -20.10 24.49 -15.92
CA ALA A 312 -19.51 25.61 -15.22
C ALA A 312 -18.63 26.49 -16.13
N SER A 313 -17.88 25.87 -17.05
CA SER A 313 -17.06 26.60 -18.03
C SER A 313 -17.88 27.26 -19.13
N GLY A 314 -19.05 26.72 -19.52
CA GLY A 314 -19.96 27.28 -20.50
C GLY A 314 -20.77 28.46 -20.00
N SER A 315 -20.92 28.64 -18.67
CA SER A 315 -21.67 29.78 -18.09
C SER A 315 -20.83 31.06 -17.93
N VAL A 316 -19.52 31.00 -18.13
CA VAL A 316 -18.62 32.20 -18.05
C VAL A 316 -18.49 32.95 -19.39
N GLY A 317 -18.99 32.37 -20.50
CA GLY A 317 -18.83 32.90 -21.84
C GLY A 317 -20.00 33.77 -22.40
N THR A 318 -21.02 34.10 -21.60
CA THR A 318 -22.22 34.83 -22.09
C THR A 318 -22.47 36.20 -21.43
N ASN A 319 -21.46 36.81 -20.80
CA ASN A 319 -21.51 38.19 -20.33
C ASN A 319 -20.31 38.98 -20.88
N SER A 320 -20.35 39.30 -22.14
CA SER A 320 -19.55 40.37 -22.77
C SER A 320 -20.35 41.04 -23.86
#